data_3841d1344546c291ef7cfcf478d8f573
#
_entry.id   3841d1344546c291ef7cfcf478d8f573
#
_cell.length_a   1.000
_cell.length_b   1.000
_cell.length_c   1.000
_cell.angle_alpha   90.00
_cell.angle_beta   90.00
_cell.angle_gamma   90.00
#
_symmetry.space_group_name_H-M   'P 1'
#
loop_
_entity.id
_entity.type
_entity.pdbx_description
1 polymer ?
#
loop_
_entity_poly.entity_id
_entity_poly.type
_entity_poly.pdbx_seq_one_letter_code
_entity_poly.pdbx_strand_id
1 'polypeptide(L)'
;MSGETAVSGQTATGRFPGDLFTGKHFHVTGLGKNGLAAARALAAMGATVEAWDDHASAREAADGVRLRDPSTGVFAYDALVLSPGIPHLHPKPHPTAILAHAAGVPILSDVELLFRAVRAAGSRARFAGITGTNGKSTTTALLAHILMGAGRTVAAGANLGPPSLSLPLLDDAGVYVLEMSSYMLERLESVRFDVAVMLNLSADHIDRHGDMAGYAMAKRAIFDRQTADDLAVVGIDDSGSREMAAWLHTRPARVATVSGEADSGAARADTWCDQGTLYDAGGPIVDLAGAAALPGAHNAQNAAAAATMAFALGVSRAGVAAGLVSYPGLPHRQQRVGEIAGDGVSTVSFINDSKATNADSTARALVCHERIVWIAGGMQKEGGIEPLAEYFPRIAYALLIGRDAPDFAATLTAHDVPHEIVGTLEQAVPAALAAARRTGAPVVLLSPACASWDQFTGYDQRGDRFAALVADLAAAQGAVAGDGAMHDTGRGSVVRGVV
;
A
#
# COMPACT_ATOMS: atom_id res chain seq x y z
N MET A 1 16.64 -9.02 13.29
CA MET A 1 16.97 -7.96 12.29
C MET A 1 15.90 -8.10 11.23
N SER A 2 14.87 -7.26 11.34
CA SER A 2 13.73 -7.24 10.43
C SER A 2 14.18 -6.67 9.08
N GLY A 3 14.15 -7.51 8.04
CA GLY A 3 14.39 -7.09 6.67
C GLY A 3 13.22 -6.21 6.18
N GLU A 4 13.30 -4.91 6.42
CA GLU A 4 12.52 -3.93 5.68
C GLU A 4 13.01 -3.98 4.24
N THR A 5 12.29 -4.68 3.36
CA THR A 5 12.39 -4.43 1.93
C THR A 5 11.77 -3.05 1.67
N ALA A 6 12.58 -2.04 1.95
CA ALA A 6 12.32 -0.68 1.54
C ALA A 6 12.03 -0.68 0.04
N VAL A 7 11.13 0.19 -0.41
CA VAL A 7 11.15 0.76 -1.75
C VAL A 7 12.46 1.56 -1.81
N SER A 8 13.60 0.85 -1.91
CA SER A 8 14.95 1.39 -1.76
C SER A 8 15.48 1.84 -3.11
N GLY A 9 15.04 3.02 -3.50
CA GLY A 9 15.66 3.83 -4.54
C GLY A 9 15.91 5.23 -4.02
N GLN A 10 16.27 5.38 -2.74
CA GLN A 10 16.63 6.67 -2.17
C GLN A 10 18.04 7.04 -2.64
N THR A 11 18.15 7.92 -3.62
CA THR A 11 19.33 8.74 -3.74
C THR A 11 19.28 9.72 -2.57
N ALA A 12 19.97 9.40 -1.47
CA ALA A 12 20.00 10.19 -0.24
C ALA A 12 20.55 11.57 -0.53
N THR A 13 19.74 12.60 -0.35
CA THR A 13 20.17 13.97 -0.66
C THR A 13 20.55 14.77 0.57
N GLY A 14 19.98 14.60 1.73
CA GLY A 14 20.46 15.37 2.87
C GLY A 14 19.78 15.08 4.19
N ARG A 15 20.43 15.53 5.26
CA ARG A 15 19.81 15.65 6.58
C ARG A 15 19.17 17.02 6.71
N PHE A 16 18.08 17.11 7.43
CA PHE A 16 17.53 18.39 7.83
C PHE A 16 18.52 19.15 8.73
N PRO A 17 18.66 20.47 8.57
CA PRO A 17 19.41 21.30 9.51
C PRO A 17 18.92 21.11 10.95
N GLY A 18 19.87 21.08 11.90
CA GLY A 18 19.57 20.80 13.31
C GLY A 18 18.93 21.97 14.09
N ASP A 19 18.63 23.07 13.44
CA ASP A 19 18.12 24.31 14.03
C ASP A 19 16.78 24.79 13.47
N LEU A 20 16.15 24.00 12.54
CA LEU A 20 14.91 24.37 11.83
C LEU A 20 13.74 24.68 12.75
N PHE A 21 13.65 23.97 13.86
CA PHE A 21 12.59 24.13 14.86
C PHE A 21 13.11 24.63 16.21
N THR A 22 14.26 25.33 16.22
CA THR A 22 14.77 25.96 17.45
C THR A 22 13.74 26.90 18.06
N GLY A 23 13.51 26.75 19.36
CA GLY A 23 12.50 27.52 20.11
C GLY A 23 11.07 27.02 19.94
N LYS A 24 10.84 25.97 19.15
CA LYS A 24 9.53 25.30 19.04
C LYS A 24 9.40 24.21 20.09
N HIS A 25 8.18 24.05 20.61
CA HIS A 25 7.85 23.05 21.60
C HIS A 25 6.68 22.19 21.13
N PHE A 26 6.91 20.91 20.94
CA PHE A 26 5.92 19.95 20.46
C PHE A 26 5.60 18.90 21.52
N HIS A 27 4.32 18.49 21.54
CA HIS A 27 3.93 17.26 22.23
C HIS A 27 3.59 16.19 21.20
N VAL A 28 4.12 14.97 21.38
CA VAL A 28 3.83 13.82 20.51
C VAL A 28 3.03 12.81 21.31
N THR A 29 1.83 12.45 20.84
CA THR A 29 1.01 11.40 21.47
C THR A 29 0.86 10.20 20.55
N GLY A 30 1.17 9.02 21.11
CA GLY A 30 1.28 7.75 20.40
C GLY A 30 2.72 7.51 19.93
N LEU A 31 3.42 6.57 20.58
CA LEU A 31 4.83 6.25 20.35
C LEU A 31 5.02 4.97 19.50
N GLY A 32 4.03 4.65 18.67
CA GLY A 32 4.22 3.67 17.60
C GLY A 32 5.20 4.17 16.54
N LYS A 33 5.34 3.43 15.43
CA LYS A 33 6.30 3.70 14.34
C LYS A 33 6.36 5.19 13.94
N ASN A 34 5.21 5.82 13.67
CA ASN A 34 5.15 7.21 13.18
C ASN A 34 5.47 8.23 14.28
N GLY A 35 4.89 8.07 15.46
CA GLY A 35 5.08 9.05 16.54
C GLY A 35 6.50 9.03 17.11
N LEU A 36 7.09 7.85 17.28
CA LEU A 36 8.49 7.75 17.74
C LEU A 36 9.45 8.38 16.72
N ALA A 37 9.23 8.12 15.43
CA ALA A 37 10.01 8.74 14.36
C ALA A 37 9.84 10.27 14.36
N ALA A 38 8.60 10.77 14.54
CA ALA A 38 8.32 12.19 14.61
C ALA A 38 9.02 12.84 15.80
N ALA A 39 8.94 12.25 17.00
CA ALA A 39 9.58 12.78 18.19
C ALA A 39 11.10 12.93 18.03
N ARG A 40 11.75 11.89 17.49
CA ARG A 40 13.20 11.89 17.27
C ARG A 40 13.62 12.88 16.17
N ALA A 41 12.88 12.94 15.06
CA ALA A 41 13.20 13.87 13.96
C ALA A 41 13.03 15.33 14.38
N LEU A 42 11.95 15.68 15.08
CA LEU A 42 11.72 17.04 15.59
C LEU A 42 12.82 17.47 16.57
N ALA A 43 13.21 16.58 17.49
CA ALA A 43 14.32 16.84 18.40
C ALA A 43 15.65 17.01 17.64
N ALA A 44 15.92 16.21 16.62
CA ALA A 44 17.10 16.35 15.77
C ALA A 44 17.13 17.64 14.95
N MET A 45 15.97 18.25 14.69
CA MET A 45 15.80 19.56 14.05
C MET A 45 15.73 20.74 15.06
N GLY A 46 16.11 20.51 16.32
CA GLY A 46 16.27 21.56 17.34
C GLY A 46 15.02 21.90 18.16
N ALA A 47 13.92 21.18 17.98
CA ALA A 47 12.73 21.40 18.79
C ALA A 47 12.88 20.83 20.21
N THR A 48 12.20 21.44 21.18
CA THR A 48 11.88 20.78 22.45
C THR A 48 10.70 19.83 22.22
N VAL A 49 10.89 18.54 22.50
CA VAL A 49 9.86 17.52 22.28
C VAL A 49 9.55 16.80 23.59
N GLU A 50 8.29 16.76 23.96
CA GLU A 50 7.75 15.91 25.01
C GLU A 50 6.77 14.91 24.38
N ALA A 51 6.75 13.66 24.86
CA ALA A 51 5.96 12.63 24.23
C ALA A 51 5.28 11.70 25.25
N TRP A 52 4.18 11.10 24.82
CA TRP A 52 3.42 10.17 25.64
C TRP A 52 2.75 9.07 24.82
N ASP A 53 2.59 7.93 25.43
CA ASP A 53 1.75 6.82 24.94
C ASP A 53 1.01 6.21 26.12
N ASP A 54 -0.21 5.77 25.95
CA ASP A 54 -1.00 5.16 27.02
C ASP A 54 -0.46 3.78 27.41
N HIS A 55 0.20 3.07 26.47
CA HIS A 55 0.81 1.77 26.71
C HIS A 55 2.20 1.94 27.34
N ALA A 56 2.39 1.32 28.50
CA ALA A 56 3.68 1.34 29.22
C ALA A 56 4.82 0.80 28.35
N SER A 57 4.60 -0.31 27.63
CA SER A 57 5.61 -0.93 26.76
C SER A 57 6.07 0.02 25.63
N ALA A 58 5.20 0.85 25.08
CA ALA A 58 5.59 1.83 24.07
C ALA A 58 6.45 2.95 24.68
N ARG A 59 6.16 3.36 25.90
CA ARG A 59 6.99 4.33 26.64
C ARG A 59 8.36 3.77 27.00
N GLU A 60 8.43 2.52 27.43
CA GLU A 60 9.69 1.82 27.73
C GLU A 60 10.58 1.63 26.49
N ALA A 61 9.96 1.41 25.31
CA ALA A 61 10.68 1.30 24.05
C ALA A 61 11.13 2.64 23.45
N ALA A 62 10.68 3.77 24.00
CA ALA A 62 10.95 5.12 23.49
C ALA A 62 12.25 5.70 24.03
N ASP A 63 13.36 4.94 23.94
CA ASP A 63 14.68 5.40 24.38
C ASP A 63 15.10 6.72 23.71
N GLY A 64 15.67 7.64 24.50
CA GLY A 64 16.13 8.95 24.08
C GLY A 64 15.02 9.99 23.87
N VAL A 65 13.75 9.66 24.19
CA VAL A 65 12.61 10.60 24.11
C VAL A 65 12.21 11.07 25.52
N ARG A 66 12.02 12.39 25.69
CA ARG A 66 11.53 12.94 26.94
C ARG A 66 10.05 12.63 27.12
N LEU A 67 9.75 11.76 28.06
CA LEU A 67 8.37 11.37 28.38
C LEU A 67 7.74 12.39 29.35
N ARG A 68 6.50 12.80 29.06
CA ARG A 68 5.66 13.61 29.91
C ARG A 68 4.19 13.27 29.72
N ASP A 69 3.53 12.92 30.81
CA ASP A 69 2.08 12.74 30.83
C ASP A 69 1.39 14.08 30.50
N PRO A 70 0.60 14.17 29.42
CA PRO A 70 -0.05 15.40 28.98
C PRO A 70 -1.10 15.92 29.97
N SER A 71 -1.58 15.09 30.90
CA SER A 71 -2.53 15.51 31.97
C SER A 71 -1.87 16.29 33.09
N THR A 72 -0.52 16.33 33.14
CA THR A 72 0.23 17.00 34.18
C THR A 72 0.60 18.44 33.82
N GLY A 73 0.08 19.40 34.53
CA GLY A 73 0.41 20.82 34.36
C GLY A 73 -0.33 21.51 33.21
N VAL A 74 0.23 22.58 32.68
CA VAL A 74 -0.36 23.37 31.59
C VAL A 74 0.02 22.74 30.24
N PHE A 75 -0.97 22.57 29.37
CA PHE A 75 -0.78 22.11 27.99
C PHE A 75 -0.44 23.33 27.10
N ALA A 76 0.84 23.67 27.02
CA ALA A 76 1.33 24.84 26.29
C ALA A 76 2.42 24.41 25.28
N TYR A 77 1.99 24.06 24.07
CA TYR A 77 2.84 23.60 22.94
C TYR A 77 2.53 24.42 21.69
N ASP A 78 3.50 24.50 20.77
CA ASP A 78 3.27 25.06 19.43
C ASP A 78 2.35 24.14 18.59
N ALA A 79 2.42 22.83 18.82
CA ALA A 79 1.48 21.87 18.26
C ALA A 79 1.49 20.53 19.01
N LEU A 80 0.38 19.80 18.90
CA LEU A 80 0.25 18.38 19.21
C LEU A 80 0.44 17.57 17.93
N VAL A 81 1.44 16.69 17.92
CA VAL A 81 1.59 15.66 16.88
C VAL A 81 0.90 14.39 17.36
N LEU A 82 -0.19 14.03 16.72
CA LEU A 82 -1.01 12.91 17.15
C LEU A 82 -0.89 11.76 16.13
N SER A 83 -0.49 10.56 16.59
CA SER A 83 -0.39 9.37 15.72
C SER A 83 -1.71 9.12 14.97
N PRO A 84 -1.69 8.71 13.69
CA PRO A 84 -2.90 8.64 12.85
C PRO A 84 -4.04 7.83 13.45
N GLY A 85 -3.73 6.68 14.08
CA GLY A 85 -4.73 5.81 14.72
C GLY A 85 -5.45 6.40 15.93
N ILE A 86 -4.90 7.45 16.55
CA ILE A 86 -5.48 8.07 17.76
C ILE A 86 -6.54 9.09 17.34
N PRO A 87 -7.80 8.97 17.81
CA PRO A 87 -8.89 9.86 17.41
C PRO A 87 -8.75 11.25 18.02
N HIS A 88 -8.93 12.29 17.21
CA HIS A 88 -9.00 13.68 17.69
C HIS A 88 -10.44 14.19 17.78
N LEU A 89 -11.39 13.55 17.10
CA LEU A 89 -12.84 13.83 17.12
C LEU A 89 -13.64 12.57 17.39
N HIS A 90 -13.85 11.73 16.38
CA HIS A 90 -14.69 10.53 16.42
C HIS A 90 -13.86 9.25 16.54
N PRO A 91 -14.45 8.16 17.12
CA PRO A 91 -15.76 8.09 17.79
C PRO A 91 -15.79 8.81 19.15
N LYS A 92 -14.66 8.95 19.81
CA LYS A 92 -14.44 9.70 21.05
C LYS A 92 -13.04 10.30 21.01
N PRO A 93 -12.92 11.63 21.18
CA PRO A 93 -11.61 12.26 21.16
C PRO A 93 -10.73 11.74 22.30
N HIS A 94 -9.46 11.52 21.99
CA HIS A 94 -8.44 11.17 22.97
C HIS A 94 -8.27 12.28 24.01
N PRO A 95 -7.98 11.98 25.29
CA PRO A 95 -7.79 13.00 26.32
C PRO A 95 -6.78 14.09 25.94
N THR A 96 -5.65 13.73 25.33
CA THR A 96 -4.66 14.72 24.85
C THR A 96 -5.21 15.63 23.75
N ALA A 97 -6.06 15.12 22.86
CA ALA A 97 -6.71 15.95 21.86
C ALA A 97 -7.70 16.96 22.48
N ILE A 98 -8.42 16.53 23.54
CA ILE A 98 -9.29 17.44 24.32
C ILE A 98 -8.47 18.56 24.96
N LEU A 99 -7.31 18.23 25.54
CA LEU A 99 -6.41 19.24 26.15
C LEU A 99 -5.90 20.23 25.11
N ALA A 100 -5.48 19.72 23.92
CA ALA A 100 -5.02 20.58 22.83
C ALA A 100 -6.11 21.52 22.33
N HIS A 101 -7.33 21.02 22.10
CA HIS A 101 -8.46 21.87 21.73
C HIS A 101 -8.79 22.93 22.78
N ALA A 102 -8.82 22.55 24.07
CA ALA A 102 -9.08 23.48 25.18
C ALA A 102 -8.01 24.59 25.31
N ALA A 103 -6.76 24.27 24.97
CA ALA A 103 -5.63 25.17 24.98
C ALA A 103 -5.44 25.97 23.66
N GLY A 104 -6.25 25.71 22.62
CA GLY A 104 -6.08 26.34 21.32
C GLY A 104 -4.80 25.85 20.58
N VAL A 105 -4.25 24.69 20.95
CA VAL A 105 -3.06 24.12 20.35
C VAL A 105 -3.44 23.30 19.09
N PRO A 106 -2.86 23.58 17.91
CA PRO A 106 -3.17 22.83 16.69
C PRO A 106 -2.77 21.37 16.81
N ILE A 107 -3.58 20.47 16.21
CA ILE A 107 -3.30 19.04 16.12
C ILE A 107 -2.85 18.72 14.70
N LEU A 108 -1.59 18.34 14.55
CA LEU A 108 -0.94 18.18 13.26
C LEU A 108 -0.59 16.72 12.95
N SER A 109 -0.57 16.41 11.67
CA SER A 109 0.03 15.21 11.11
C SER A 109 1.55 15.36 11.00
N ASP A 110 2.29 14.25 11.06
CA ASP A 110 3.72 14.21 10.77
C ASP A 110 4.06 14.66 9.34
N VAL A 111 3.14 14.48 8.37
CA VAL A 111 3.26 15.00 6.99
C VAL A 111 3.25 16.53 6.98
N GLU A 112 2.42 17.15 7.78
CA GLU A 112 2.40 18.62 7.93
C GLU A 112 3.77 19.15 8.36
N LEU A 113 4.37 18.49 9.34
CA LEU A 113 5.69 18.89 9.86
C LEU A 113 6.83 18.56 8.87
N LEU A 114 6.74 17.48 8.10
CA LEU A 114 7.67 17.24 7.00
C LEU A 114 7.63 18.39 5.99
N PHE A 115 6.43 18.80 5.56
CA PHE A 115 6.26 19.88 4.59
C PHE A 115 6.86 21.19 5.14
N ARG A 116 6.55 21.54 6.39
CA ARG A 116 7.10 22.73 7.05
C ARG A 116 8.63 22.67 7.14
N ALA A 117 9.20 21.53 7.51
CA ALA A 117 10.65 21.32 7.58
C ALA A 117 11.33 21.49 6.21
N VAL A 118 10.77 20.89 5.14
CA VAL A 118 11.28 21.01 3.78
C VAL A 118 11.27 22.45 3.31
N ARG A 119 10.18 23.19 3.55
CA ARG A 119 10.05 24.60 3.16
C ARG A 119 10.95 25.52 4.02
N ALA A 120 11.08 25.26 5.32
CA ALA A 120 11.98 25.98 6.22
C ALA A 120 13.46 25.76 5.84
N ALA A 121 13.81 24.57 5.36
CA ALA A 121 15.15 24.27 4.83
C ALA A 121 15.44 24.92 3.45
N GLY A 122 14.47 25.68 2.89
CA GLY A 122 14.61 26.37 1.60
C GLY A 122 14.33 25.50 0.38
N SER A 123 14.02 24.22 0.53
CA SER A 123 13.76 23.32 -0.59
C SER A 123 12.36 23.55 -1.19
N ARG A 124 12.32 23.51 -2.54
CA ARG A 124 11.12 23.56 -3.38
C ARG A 124 10.73 22.19 -3.92
N ALA A 125 11.28 21.10 -3.36
CA ALA A 125 10.91 19.75 -3.74
C ALA A 125 9.37 19.60 -3.85
N ARG A 126 8.92 18.89 -4.88
CA ARG A 126 7.49 18.71 -5.16
C ARG A 126 6.88 17.66 -4.26
N PHE A 127 5.59 17.82 -3.96
CA PHE A 127 4.81 16.90 -3.16
C PHE A 127 3.71 16.27 -4.01
N ALA A 128 3.75 14.94 -4.13
CA ALA A 128 2.72 14.12 -4.76
C ALA A 128 1.95 13.36 -3.69
N GLY A 129 0.64 13.58 -3.59
CA GLY A 129 -0.22 12.97 -2.59
C GLY A 129 -1.15 11.92 -3.20
N ILE A 130 -1.24 10.74 -2.56
CA ILE A 130 -2.10 9.65 -3.03
C ILE A 130 -3.05 9.22 -1.94
N THR A 131 -4.38 9.35 -2.19
CA THR A 131 -5.43 8.85 -1.32
C THR A 131 -6.49 8.05 -2.10
N GLY A 132 -7.45 7.50 -1.39
CA GLY A 132 -8.53 6.65 -1.89
C GLY A 132 -8.94 5.66 -0.81
N THR A 133 -10.02 4.94 -1.00
CA THR A 133 -10.32 3.79 -0.12
C THR A 133 -9.33 2.67 -0.42
N ASN A 134 -9.15 2.34 -1.69
CA ASN A 134 -8.28 1.26 -2.16
C ASN A 134 -7.27 1.74 -3.20
N GLY A 135 -6.23 0.93 -3.49
CA GLY A 135 -5.23 1.22 -4.51
C GLY A 135 -4.08 2.16 -4.09
N LYS A 136 -4.20 2.88 -2.97
CA LYS A 136 -3.20 3.85 -2.49
C LYS A 136 -1.75 3.36 -2.55
N SER A 137 -1.48 2.24 -1.89
CA SER A 137 -0.11 1.71 -1.78
C SER A 137 0.47 1.30 -3.13
N THR A 138 -0.36 0.66 -3.99
CA THR A 138 0.06 0.28 -5.35
C THR A 138 0.39 1.53 -6.16
N THR A 139 -0.49 2.54 -6.16
CA THR A 139 -0.28 3.78 -6.92
C THR A 139 0.93 4.56 -6.39
N THR A 140 1.13 4.61 -5.06
CA THR A 140 2.30 5.26 -4.44
C THR A 140 3.60 4.60 -4.88
N ALA A 141 3.68 3.28 -4.77
CA ALA A 141 4.88 2.54 -5.16
C ALA A 141 5.11 2.58 -6.67
N LEU A 142 4.04 2.48 -7.47
CA LEU A 142 4.11 2.55 -8.92
C LEU A 142 4.60 3.93 -9.40
N LEU A 143 4.04 5.01 -8.87
CA LEU A 143 4.49 6.38 -9.18
C LEU A 143 5.97 6.58 -8.79
N ALA A 144 6.36 6.14 -7.59
CA ALA A 144 7.74 6.21 -7.16
C ALA A 144 8.67 5.43 -8.10
N HIS A 145 8.28 4.21 -8.51
CA HIS A 145 9.03 3.38 -9.45
C HIS A 145 9.19 4.06 -10.82
N ILE A 146 8.11 4.62 -11.38
CA ILE A 146 8.14 5.35 -12.67
C ILE A 146 9.09 6.55 -12.58
N LEU A 147 8.99 7.35 -11.51
CA LEU A 147 9.83 8.52 -11.31
C LEU A 147 11.32 8.16 -11.16
N MET A 148 11.64 7.15 -10.36
CA MET A 148 13.02 6.65 -10.20
C MET A 148 13.58 6.10 -11.51
N GLY A 149 12.78 5.32 -12.25
CA GLY A 149 13.15 4.81 -13.58
C GLY A 149 13.41 5.93 -14.60
N ALA A 150 12.77 7.08 -14.42
CA ALA A 150 13.01 8.30 -15.20
C ALA A 150 14.17 9.17 -14.65
N GLY A 151 14.97 8.67 -13.70
CA GLY A 151 16.12 9.37 -13.14
C GLY A 151 15.77 10.50 -12.16
N ARG A 152 14.55 10.52 -11.59
CA ARG A 152 14.16 11.51 -10.58
C ARG A 152 14.62 11.09 -9.19
N THR A 153 15.02 12.07 -8.37
CA THR A 153 15.24 11.86 -6.93
C THR A 153 13.87 11.77 -6.23
N VAL A 154 13.61 10.65 -5.56
CA VAL A 154 12.31 10.35 -4.96
C VAL A 154 12.46 9.95 -3.50
N ALA A 155 11.59 10.46 -2.64
CA ALA A 155 11.36 9.95 -1.30
C ALA A 155 9.89 9.54 -1.16
N ALA A 156 9.63 8.24 -1.03
CA ALA A 156 8.28 7.71 -0.88
C ALA A 156 8.04 7.25 0.56
N GLY A 157 6.86 7.56 1.13
CA GLY A 157 6.57 7.22 2.52
C GLY A 157 5.21 7.66 3.01
N ALA A 158 5.11 7.93 4.29
CA ALA A 158 3.96 8.30 5.11
C ALA A 158 3.15 7.09 5.58
N ASN A 159 1.95 6.84 5.04
CA ASN A 159 1.14 5.68 5.44
C ASN A 159 1.68 4.35 4.90
N LEU A 160 2.44 4.37 3.82
CA LEU A 160 3.20 3.25 3.26
C LEU A 160 4.70 3.50 3.46
N GLY A 161 5.43 2.47 3.89
CA GLY A 161 6.90 2.55 3.98
C GLY A 161 7.40 3.34 5.20
N PRO A 162 8.46 4.14 5.07
CA PRO A 162 9.00 4.93 6.17
C PRO A 162 8.04 6.04 6.61
N PRO A 163 7.98 6.37 7.91
CA PRO A 163 7.25 7.52 8.42
C PRO A 163 7.68 8.82 7.73
N SER A 164 6.77 9.78 7.62
CA SER A 164 7.01 11.02 6.89
C SER A 164 8.26 11.76 7.36
N LEU A 165 8.44 11.93 8.65
CA LEU A 165 9.60 12.61 9.23
C LEU A 165 10.90 11.78 9.26
N SER A 166 10.86 10.51 8.80
CA SER A 166 12.06 9.72 8.53
C SER A 166 12.58 9.90 7.10
N LEU A 167 11.84 10.60 6.23
CA LEU A 167 12.25 10.86 4.86
C LEU A 167 13.39 11.89 4.82
N PRO A 168 14.36 11.75 3.89
CA PRO A 168 15.46 12.70 3.76
C PRO A 168 14.99 14.05 3.24
N LEU A 169 15.79 15.11 3.47
CA LEU A 169 15.61 16.39 2.79
C LEU A 169 15.99 16.22 1.32
N LEU A 170 15.06 16.53 0.41
CA LEU A 170 15.30 16.55 -1.03
C LEU A 170 15.61 17.98 -1.51
N ASP A 171 16.37 18.07 -2.60
CA ASP A 171 16.59 19.32 -3.33
C ASP A 171 15.36 19.74 -4.15
N ASP A 172 15.44 20.87 -4.84
CA ASP A 172 14.33 21.44 -5.63
C ASP A 172 13.84 20.53 -6.77
N ALA A 173 14.67 19.63 -7.27
CA ALA A 173 14.32 18.67 -8.32
C ALA A 173 13.67 17.40 -7.77
N GLY A 174 13.73 17.20 -6.46
CA GLY A 174 13.20 16.04 -5.78
C GLY A 174 11.67 15.98 -5.71
N VAL A 175 11.15 14.78 -5.51
CA VAL A 175 9.70 14.53 -5.38
C VAL A 175 9.42 13.66 -4.16
N TYR A 176 8.61 14.17 -3.23
CA TYR A 176 8.01 13.38 -2.17
C TYR A 176 6.74 12.71 -2.68
N VAL A 177 6.66 11.39 -2.62
CA VAL A 177 5.50 10.59 -3.03
C VAL A 177 4.86 10.00 -1.78
N LEU A 178 3.74 10.57 -1.34
CA LEU A 178 3.18 10.32 -0.01
C LEU A 178 1.84 9.61 -0.10
N GLU A 179 1.77 8.41 0.51
CA GLU A 179 0.49 7.74 0.74
C GLU A 179 -0.24 8.41 1.90
N MET A 180 -1.45 8.93 1.64
CA MET A 180 -2.23 9.68 2.61
C MET A 180 -3.46 8.90 3.06
N SER A 181 -3.52 8.54 4.35
CA SER A 181 -4.77 8.08 4.97
C SER A 181 -5.70 9.26 5.25
N SER A 182 -7.01 8.98 5.39
CA SER A 182 -7.98 10.01 5.80
C SER A 182 -7.61 10.63 7.16
N TYR A 183 -7.06 9.84 8.07
CA TYR A 183 -6.62 10.31 9.40
C TYR A 183 -5.47 11.31 9.35
N MET A 184 -4.56 11.19 8.38
CA MET A 184 -3.47 12.14 8.18
C MET A 184 -3.98 13.42 7.51
N LEU A 185 -4.89 13.29 6.55
CA LEU A 185 -5.46 14.40 5.79
C LEU A 185 -6.27 15.37 6.65
N GLU A 186 -7.00 14.88 7.67
CA GLU A 186 -7.76 15.71 8.61
C GLU A 186 -6.90 16.72 9.42
N ARG A 187 -5.58 16.50 9.45
CA ARG A 187 -4.64 17.23 10.30
C ARG A 187 -3.58 17.98 9.50
N LEU A 188 -3.95 18.39 8.29
CA LEU A 188 -3.12 19.22 7.42
C LEU A 188 -3.57 20.68 7.49
N GLU A 189 -2.64 21.60 7.66
CA GLU A 189 -2.89 23.04 7.68
C GLU A 189 -2.28 23.78 6.49
N SER A 190 -1.03 23.44 6.13
CA SER A 190 -0.27 24.18 5.10
C SER A 190 0.21 23.33 3.94
N VAL A 191 0.14 21.99 4.04
CA VAL A 191 0.60 21.10 2.97
C VAL A 191 -0.13 21.37 1.67
N ARG A 192 0.61 21.74 0.64
CA ARG A 192 0.15 21.84 -0.74
C ARG A 192 0.78 20.74 -1.56
N PHE A 193 -0.05 19.95 -2.22
CA PHE A 193 0.40 18.93 -3.17
C PHE A 193 0.43 19.51 -4.58
N ASP A 194 1.60 19.46 -5.23
CA ASP A 194 1.77 19.89 -6.63
C ASP A 194 0.95 18.98 -7.57
N VAL A 195 0.82 17.70 -7.22
CA VAL A 195 -0.11 16.76 -7.83
C VAL A 195 -0.70 15.85 -6.75
N ALA A 196 -1.99 15.65 -6.78
CA ALA A 196 -2.68 14.78 -5.85
C ALA A 196 -3.71 13.91 -6.55
N VAL A 197 -3.93 12.68 -6.04
CA VAL A 197 -4.98 11.80 -6.56
C VAL A 197 -5.88 11.26 -5.45
N MET A 198 -7.18 11.24 -5.72
CA MET A 198 -8.15 10.38 -5.04
C MET A 198 -8.63 9.30 -6.00
N LEU A 199 -8.25 8.04 -5.72
CA LEU A 199 -8.49 6.90 -6.60
C LEU A 199 -9.96 6.48 -6.65
N ASN A 200 -10.55 6.29 -5.46
CA ASN A 200 -11.91 5.79 -5.31
C ASN A 200 -12.43 6.09 -3.90
N LEU A 201 -13.76 6.02 -3.76
CA LEU A 201 -14.44 6.30 -2.51
C LEU A 201 -15.56 5.27 -2.27
N SER A 202 -15.32 4.32 -1.38
CA SER A 202 -16.30 3.35 -0.89
C SER A 202 -16.33 3.34 0.63
N ALA A 203 -17.37 2.78 1.25
CA ALA A 203 -17.53 2.80 2.70
C ALA A 203 -16.35 2.11 3.40
N ASP A 204 -15.66 2.88 4.24
CA ASP A 204 -14.57 2.42 5.12
C ASP A 204 -14.38 3.44 6.24
N HIS A 205 -13.93 3.00 7.40
CA HIS A 205 -13.64 3.88 8.54
C HIS A 205 -14.80 4.81 8.96
N ILE A 206 -16.06 4.40 8.78
CA ILE A 206 -17.24 5.22 9.08
C ILE A 206 -17.35 5.54 10.57
N ASP A 207 -16.96 4.60 11.43
CA ASP A 207 -16.84 4.80 12.88
C ASP A 207 -15.93 5.99 13.23
N ARG A 208 -14.90 6.24 12.41
CA ARG A 208 -13.92 7.30 12.61
C ARG A 208 -14.35 8.66 12.06
N HIS A 209 -15.17 8.67 11.00
CA HIS A 209 -15.58 9.89 10.29
C HIS A 209 -17.06 10.26 10.49
N GLY A 210 -17.81 9.40 11.21
CA GLY A 210 -19.23 9.57 11.47
C GLY A 210 -20.11 9.03 10.35
N ASP A 211 -19.88 9.43 9.10
CA ASP A 211 -20.61 8.97 7.93
C ASP A 211 -19.76 9.06 6.65
N MET A 212 -20.34 8.70 5.50
CA MET A 212 -19.69 8.80 4.19
C MET A 212 -19.34 10.23 3.79
N ALA A 213 -20.12 11.22 4.20
CA ALA A 213 -19.85 12.61 3.89
C ALA A 213 -18.62 13.12 4.66
N GLY A 214 -18.50 12.77 5.95
CA GLY A 214 -17.31 13.04 6.76
C GLY A 214 -16.07 12.35 6.21
N TYR A 215 -16.19 11.10 5.77
CA TYR A 215 -15.09 10.37 5.14
C TYR A 215 -14.64 11.01 3.82
N ALA A 216 -15.58 11.40 2.95
CA ALA A 216 -15.30 12.13 1.72
C ALA A 216 -14.62 13.48 2.01
N MET A 217 -15.12 14.23 3.00
CA MET A 217 -14.54 15.50 3.43
C MET A 217 -13.10 15.35 3.93
N ALA A 218 -12.81 14.32 4.72
CA ALA A 218 -11.46 14.05 5.18
C ALA A 218 -10.50 13.80 4.00
N LYS A 219 -10.92 13.02 2.99
CA LYS A 219 -10.11 12.77 1.79
C LYS A 219 -9.96 13.99 0.91
N ARG A 220 -10.98 14.84 0.83
CA ARG A 220 -10.99 16.07 0.05
C ARG A 220 -9.88 17.03 0.46
N ALA A 221 -9.46 16.99 1.73
CA ALA A 221 -8.39 17.83 2.28
C ALA A 221 -7.05 17.72 1.51
N ILE A 222 -6.82 16.63 0.75
CA ILE A 222 -5.64 16.49 -0.12
C ILE A 222 -5.57 17.57 -1.22
N PHE A 223 -6.73 18.12 -1.64
CA PHE A 223 -6.86 19.10 -2.71
C PHE A 223 -7.04 20.53 -2.21
N ASP A 224 -7.39 20.74 -0.94
CA ASP A 224 -7.88 22.03 -0.42
C ASP A 224 -6.93 23.21 -0.64
N ARG A 225 -5.64 22.96 -0.71
CA ARG A 225 -4.60 24.01 -0.86
C ARG A 225 -3.98 24.07 -2.25
N GLN A 226 -4.52 23.28 -3.20
CA GLN A 226 -4.07 23.34 -4.59
C GLN A 226 -4.49 24.64 -5.26
N THR A 227 -3.66 25.10 -6.18
CA THR A 227 -3.83 26.31 -6.99
C THR A 227 -3.94 25.95 -8.48
N ALA A 228 -4.08 26.94 -9.36
CA ALA A 228 -4.15 26.73 -10.82
C ALA A 228 -2.87 26.08 -11.41
N ASP A 229 -1.75 26.13 -10.70
CA ASP A 229 -0.49 25.49 -11.13
C ASP A 229 -0.46 24.00 -10.83
N ASP A 230 -1.33 23.52 -9.93
CA ASP A 230 -1.36 22.16 -9.45
C ASP A 230 -2.32 21.29 -10.26
N LEU A 231 -2.21 19.97 -10.08
CA LEU A 231 -3.10 18.99 -10.71
C LEU A 231 -3.83 18.14 -9.67
N ALA A 232 -5.15 18.21 -9.69
CA ALA A 232 -6.03 17.28 -9.01
C ALA A 232 -6.37 16.12 -9.96
N VAL A 233 -6.03 14.89 -9.58
CA VAL A 233 -6.39 13.67 -10.30
C VAL A 233 -7.48 12.95 -9.53
N VAL A 234 -8.51 12.45 -10.21
CA VAL A 234 -9.62 11.76 -9.57
C VAL A 234 -10.09 10.57 -10.40
N GLY A 235 -10.25 9.42 -9.74
CA GLY A 235 -10.90 8.27 -10.34
C GLY A 235 -12.40 8.54 -10.57
N ILE A 236 -13.01 7.93 -11.58
CA ILE A 236 -14.44 8.11 -11.88
C ILE A 236 -15.23 6.79 -11.96
N ASP A 237 -14.64 5.69 -11.50
CA ASP A 237 -15.24 4.35 -11.61
C ASP A 237 -16.36 4.13 -10.57
N ASP A 238 -16.44 4.95 -9.52
CA ASP A 238 -17.50 4.92 -8.51
C ASP A 238 -18.25 6.26 -8.40
N SER A 239 -19.46 6.24 -7.81
CA SER A 239 -20.32 7.42 -7.68
C SER A 239 -19.72 8.49 -6.78
N GLY A 240 -19.13 8.10 -5.64
CA GLY A 240 -18.55 9.05 -4.70
C GLY A 240 -17.36 9.81 -5.29
N SER A 241 -16.55 9.12 -6.09
CA SER A 241 -15.44 9.75 -6.81
C SER A 241 -15.91 10.67 -7.93
N ARG A 242 -17.02 10.34 -8.63
CA ARG A 242 -17.64 11.24 -9.60
C ARG A 242 -18.16 12.53 -8.97
N GLU A 243 -18.75 12.44 -7.77
CA GLU A 243 -19.16 13.63 -7.00
C GLU A 243 -17.93 14.48 -6.62
N MET A 244 -16.83 13.85 -6.26
CA MET A 244 -15.56 14.54 -6.00
C MET A 244 -15.04 15.25 -7.26
N ALA A 245 -15.08 14.61 -8.42
CA ALA A 245 -14.70 15.22 -9.69
C ALA A 245 -15.54 16.47 -9.99
N ALA A 246 -16.86 16.39 -9.81
CA ALA A 246 -17.76 17.53 -9.98
C ALA A 246 -17.40 18.69 -9.04
N TRP A 247 -17.08 18.39 -7.76
CA TRP A 247 -16.63 19.41 -6.83
C TRP A 247 -15.28 20.01 -7.23
N LEU A 248 -14.31 19.20 -7.69
CA LEU A 248 -12.99 19.67 -8.11
C LEU A 248 -13.08 20.68 -9.26
N HIS A 249 -14.00 20.51 -10.21
CA HIS A 249 -14.23 21.48 -11.29
C HIS A 249 -14.70 22.86 -10.80
N THR A 250 -15.08 23.00 -9.53
CA THR A 250 -15.39 24.31 -8.92
C THR A 250 -14.16 24.93 -8.24
N ARG A 251 -13.00 24.27 -8.26
CA ARG A 251 -11.76 24.69 -7.58
C ARG A 251 -10.73 25.24 -8.58
N PRO A 252 -9.73 25.99 -8.10
CA PRO A 252 -8.72 26.59 -8.99
C PRO A 252 -7.80 25.58 -9.67
N ALA A 253 -7.53 24.41 -9.06
CA ALA A 253 -6.62 23.41 -9.59
C ALA A 253 -7.09 22.88 -10.95
N ARG A 254 -6.14 22.50 -11.79
CA ARG A 254 -6.45 21.72 -13.00
C ARG A 254 -6.94 20.34 -12.58
N VAL A 255 -7.93 19.82 -13.29
CA VAL A 255 -8.51 18.50 -12.97
C VAL A 255 -8.22 17.54 -14.11
N ALA A 256 -7.81 16.33 -13.77
CA ALA A 256 -7.72 15.20 -14.68
C ALA A 256 -8.46 14.00 -14.09
N THR A 257 -9.24 13.34 -14.93
CA THR A 257 -10.02 12.15 -14.56
C THR A 257 -9.33 10.88 -15.02
N VAL A 258 -9.42 9.81 -14.22
CA VAL A 258 -8.82 8.51 -14.55
C VAL A 258 -9.83 7.37 -14.36
N SER A 259 -9.73 6.33 -15.22
CA SER A 259 -10.60 5.16 -15.17
C SER A 259 -9.84 3.88 -15.48
N GLY A 260 -10.18 2.79 -14.79
CA GLY A 260 -9.70 1.45 -15.11
C GLY A 260 -10.42 0.79 -16.29
N GLU A 261 -11.45 1.45 -16.83
CA GLU A 261 -12.33 0.94 -17.90
C GLU A 261 -12.59 2.01 -18.96
N ALA A 262 -12.91 1.58 -20.18
CA ALA A 262 -13.18 2.47 -21.30
C ALA A 262 -14.53 3.21 -21.17
N ASP A 263 -15.50 2.55 -20.55
CA ASP A 263 -16.85 3.05 -20.33
C ASP A 263 -17.23 2.84 -18.86
N SER A 264 -17.01 3.86 -18.07
CA SER A 264 -17.38 3.90 -16.64
C SER A 264 -18.82 4.35 -16.40
N GLY A 265 -19.66 4.45 -17.45
CA GLY A 265 -21.02 4.99 -17.38
C GLY A 265 -21.07 6.50 -17.14
N ALA A 266 -19.95 7.19 -17.28
CA ALA A 266 -19.76 8.65 -17.22
C ALA A 266 -19.13 9.14 -18.53
N ALA A 267 -18.83 10.43 -18.61
CA ALA A 267 -17.99 10.95 -19.68
C ALA A 267 -16.63 10.23 -19.66
N ARG A 268 -16.04 10.03 -20.84
CA ARG A 268 -14.71 9.37 -20.97
C ARG A 268 -13.68 10.08 -20.11
N ALA A 269 -12.91 9.31 -19.34
CA ALA A 269 -11.81 9.83 -18.54
C ALA A 269 -10.69 10.44 -19.41
N ASP A 270 -9.86 11.32 -18.84
CA ASP A 270 -8.68 11.87 -19.52
C ASP A 270 -7.59 10.81 -19.73
N THR A 271 -7.50 9.84 -18.78
CA THR A 271 -6.66 8.64 -18.93
C THR A 271 -7.49 7.42 -18.56
N TRP A 272 -7.59 6.45 -19.46
CA TRP A 272 -8.45 5.27 -19.29
C TRP A 272 -7.79 4.01 -19.82
N CYS A 273 -8.29 2.86 -19.38
CA CYS A 273 -7.91 1.55 -19.93
C CYS A 273 -9.03 1.03 -20.85
N ASP A 274 -8.64 0.53 -22.02
CA ASP A 274 -9.54 -0.16 -22.93
C ASP A 274 -8.88 -1.46 -23.38
N GLN A 275 -9.57 -2.59 -23.17
CA GLN A 275 -9.08 -3.93 -23.54
C GLN A 275 -7.61 -4.20 -23.12
N GLY A 276 -7.23 -3.75 -21.92
CA GLY A 276 -5.87 -3.93 -21.38
C GLY A 276 -4.86 -2.89 -21.86
N THR A 277 -5.19 -2.01 -22.78
CA THR A 277 -4.31 -0.91 -23.20
C THR A 277 -4.69 0.38 -22.50
N LEU A 278 -3.71 1.06 -21.93
CA LEU A 278 -3.86 2.37 -21.32
C LEU A 278 -3.76 3.47 -22.37
N TYR A 279 -4.70 4.41 -22.34
CA TYR A 279 -4.81 5.53 -23.28
C TYR A 279 -4.91 6.88 -22.56
N ASP A 280 -4.54 7.93 -23.26
CA ASP A 280 -4.93 9.33 -23.00
C ASP A 280 -5.32 10.01 -24.32
N ALA A 281 -5.57 11.33 -24.30
CA ALA A 281 -5.89 12.11 -25.50
C ALA A 281 -4.80 12.06 -26.60
N GLY A 282 -3.55 11.74 -26.26
CA GLY A 282 -2.43 11.56 -27.19
C GLY A 282 -2.36 10.16 -27.80
N GLY A 283 -3.29 9.26 -27.47
CA GLY A 283 -3.34 7.88 -27.98
C GLY A 283 -2.85 6.83 -26.96
N PRO A 284 -2.45 5.63 -27.42
CA PRO A 284 -2.03 4.56 -26.53
C PRO A 284 -0.74 4.91 -25.77
N ILE A 285 -0.72 4.59 -24.47
CA ILE A 285 0.43 4.75 -23.59
C ILE A 285 1.21 3.44 -23.54
N VAL A 286 0.52 2.34 -23.14
CA VAL A 286 1.12 1.02 -22.97
C VAL A 286 0.05 -0.08 -22.96
N ASP A 287 0.40 -1.27 -23.43
CA ASP A 287 -0.36 -2.50 -23.21
C ASP A 287 0.00 -3.07 -21.82
N LEU A 288 -0.98 -3.13 -20.93
CA LEU A 288 -0.82 -3.64 -19.55
C LEU A 288 -0.67 -5.16 -19.49
N ALA A 289 -0.89 -5.90 -20.58
CA ALA A 289 -0.57 -7.34 -20.64
C ALA A 289 0.92 -7.57 -20.36
N GLY A 290 1.80 -6.61 -20.70
CA GLY A 290 3.21 -6.62 -20.35
C GLY A 290 3.52 -6.30 -18.88
N ALA A 291 2.56 -5.76 -18.12
CA ALA A 291 2.71 -5.32 -16.74
C ALA A 291 2.20 -6.41 -15.76
N ALA A 292 2.92 -7.51 -15.64
CA ALA A 292 2.49 -8.70 -14.89
C ALA A 292 2.09 -8.44 -13.42
N ALA A 293 2.59 -7.35 -12.82
CA ALA A 293 2.28 -6.95 -11.44
C ALA A 293 1.02 -6.08 -11.31
N LEU A 294 0.33 -5.78 -12.41
CA LEU A 294 -0.85 -4.91 -12.45
C LEU A 294 -2.09 -5.61 -13.05
N PRO A 295 -2.49 -6.81 -12.55
CA PRO A 295 -3.66 -7.51 -13.09
C PRO A 295 -4.96 -6.82 -12.68
N GLY A 296 -5.98 -6.89 -13.56
CA GLY A 296 -7.36 -6.48 -13.29
C GLY A 296 -7.63 -4.97 -13.44
N ALA A 297 -8.92 -4.63 -13.60
CA ALA A 297 -9.39 -3.26 -13.86
C ALA A 297 -9.00 -2.26 -12.75
N HIS A 298 -9.02 -2.70 -11.48
CA HIS A 298 -8.60 -1.84 -10.37
C HIS A 298 -7.11 -1.44 -10.45
N ASN A 299 -6.23 -2.31 -10.98
CA ASN A 299 -4.83 -1.95 -11.22
C ASN A 299 -4.68 -1.13 -12.50
N ALA A 300 -5.56 -1.28 -13.48
CA ALA A 300 -5.62 -0.38 -14.62
C ALA A 300 -5.96 1.05 -14.18
N GLN A 301 -6.88 1.26 -13.21
CA GLN A 301 -7.13 2.58 -12.60
C GLN A 301 -5.89 3.10 -11.87
N ASN A 302 -5.20 2.26 -11.08
CA ASN A 302 -3.95 2.63 -10.41
C ASN A 302 -2.87 3.04 -11.43
N ALA A 303 -2.75 2.32 -12.54
CA ALA A 303 -1.82 2.62 -13.64
C ALA A 303 -2.18 3.94 -14.34
N ALA A 304 -3.47 4.18 -14.62
CA ALA A 304 -3.96 5.44 -15.19
C ALA A 304 -3.61 6.63 -14.29
N ALA A 305 -3.84 6.48 -12.98
CA ALA A 305 -3.53 7.51 -11.99
C ALA A 305 -2.02 7.79 -11.91
N ALA A 306 -1.20 6.74 -11.79
CA ALA A 306 0.25 6.88 -11.72
C ALA A 306 0.84 7.49 -13.01
N ALA A 307 0.33 7.11 -14.19
CA ALA A 307 0.73 7.68 -15.48
C ALA A 307 0.41 9.17 -15.55
N THR A 308 -0.83 9.56 -15.21
CA THR A 308 -1.27 10.97 -15.23
C THR A 308 -0.43 11.82 -14.28
N MET A 309 -0.17 11.34 -13.06
CA MET A 309 0.70 12.02 -12.09
C MET A 309 2.14 12.12 -12.58
N ALA A 310 2.69 11.07 -13.18
CA ALA A 310 4.05 11.05 -13.71
C ALA A 310 4.23 12.03 -14.87
N PHE A 311 3.23 12.16 -15.77
CA PHE A 311 3.23 13.19 -16.83
C PHE A 311 3.25 14.60 -16.24
N ALA A 312 2.42 14.88 -15.23
CA ALA A 312 2.41 16.16 -14.53
C ALA A 312 3.75 16.47 -13.84
N LEU A 313 4.47 15.44 -13.43
CA LEU A 313 5.81 15.53 -12.85
C LEU A 313 6.93 15.55 -13.90
N GLY A 314 6.59 15.57 -15.19
CA GLY A 314 7.53 15.77 -16.29
C GLY A 314 8.22 14.49 -16.77
N VAL A 315 7.63 13.32 -16.57
CA VAL A 315 8.10 12.07 -17.15
C VAL A 315 7.59 11.95 -18.59
N SER A 316 8.43 11.49 -19.50
CA SER A 316 8.03 11.26 -20.90
C SER A 316 7.08 10.04 -21.03
N ARG A 317 6.31 9.98 -22.14
CA ARG A 317 5.43 8.84 -22.45
C ARG A 317 6.20 7.51 -22.44
N ALA A 318 7.39 7.48 -23.05
CA ALA A 318 8.23 6.30 -23.08
C ALA A 318 8.71 5.89 -21.66
N GLY A 319 9.04 6.86 -20.81
CA GLY A 319 9.44 6.62 -19.42
C GLY A 319 8.27 6.06 -18.58
N VAL A 320 7.06 6.59 -18.77
CA VAL A 320 5.85 6.07 -18.10
C VAL A 320 5.57 4.63 -18.56
N ALA A 321 5.56 4.36 -19.87
CA ALA A 321 5.33 3.03 -20.40
C ALA A 321 6.37 2.01 -19.88
N ALA A 322 7.66 2.36 -19.91
CA ALA A 322 8.73 1.51 -19.39
C ALA A 322 8.57 1.23 -17.89
N GLY A 323 8.22 2.26 -17.10
CA GLY A 323 8.03 2.12 -15.67
C GLY A 323 6.80 1.26 -15.31
N LEU A 324 5.70 1.35 -16.07
CA LEU A 324 4.52 0.51 -15.87
C LEU A 324 4.83 -0.98 -16.13
N VAL A 325 5.55 -1.28 -17.21
CA VAL A 325 5.90 -2.67 -17.57
C VAL A 325 6.94 -3.26 -16.59
N SER A 326 7.92 -2.46 -16.17
CA SER A 326 9.00 -2.92 -15.28
C SER A 326 8.63 -2.95 -13.80
N TYR A 327 7.42 -2.49 -13.42
CA TYR A 327 7.01 -2.45 -12.04
C TYR A 327 6.92 -3.85 -11.43
N PRO A 328 7.67 -4.14 -10.36
CA PRO A 328 7.75 -5.49 -9.79
C PRO A 328 6.56 -5.85 -8.88
N GLY A 329 5.64 -4.91 -8.63
CA GLY A 329 4.60 -5.04 -7.63
C GLY A 329 5.06 -4.67 -6.21
N LEU A 330 4.11 -4.68 -5.29
CA LEU A 330 4.39 -4.56 -3.86
C LEU A 330 4.53 -5.96 -3.24
N PRO A 331 5.46 -6.16 -2.30
CA PRO A 331 5.49 -7.38 -1.52
C PRO A 331 4.12 -7.67 -0.88
N HIS A 332 3.72 -8.93 -0.90
CA HIS A 332 2.49 -9.42 -0.28
C HIS A 332 1.17 -8.83 -0.83
N ARG A 333 1.19 -8.24 -2.03
CA ARG A 333 -0.01 -7.75 -2.75
C ARG A 333 -0.05 -8.35 -4.15
N GLN A 334 -0.76 -9.45 -4.29
CA GLN A 334 -0.83 -10.25 -5.52
C GLN A 334 0.56 -10.46 -6.17
N GLN A 335 1.58 -10.56 -5.34
CA GLN A 335 2.96 -10.76 -5.74
C GLN A 335 3.16 -12.19 -6.22
N ARG A 336 3.57 -12.38 -7.46
CA ARG A 336 4.02 -13.69 -7.93
C ARG A 336 5.37 -14.03 -7.28
N VAL A 337 5.39 -15.09 -6.46
CA VAL A 337 6.58 -15.51 -5.70
C VAL A 337 7.24 -16.76 -6.25
N GLY A 338 6.61 -17.47 -7.19
CA GLY A 338 7.21 -18.62 -7.84
C GLY A 338 6.30 -19.26 -8.89
N GLU A 339 6.90 -20.08 -9.71
CA GLU A 339 6.23 -20.94 -10.70
C GLU A 339 6.82 -22.35 -10.62
N ILE A 340 5.95 -23.35 -10.54
CA ILE A 340 6.35 -24.76 -10.41
C ILE A 340 5.63 -25.57 -11.49
N ALA A 341 6.35 -26.51 -12.13
CA ALA A 341 5.77 -27.38 -13.13
C ALA A 341 4.58 -28.18 -12.59
N GLY A 342 3.49 -28.19 -13.32
CA GLY A 342 2.28 -28.95 -13.00
C GLY A 342 2.17 -30.22 -13.87
N ASP A 343 1.57 -31.28 -13.31
CA ASP A 343 1.26 -32.50 -14.07
C ASP A 343 0.06 -32.21 -15.00
N GLY A 344 0.29 -32.15 -16.31
CA GLY A 344 -0.75 -31.86 -17.30
C GLY A 344 -1.20 -30.40 -17.41
N VAL A 345 -0.63 -29.49 -16.61
CA VAL A 345 -0.72 -28.04 -16.71
C VAL A 345 0.67 -27.52 -16.96
N SER A 346 0.82 -26.54 -17.84
CA SER A 346 2.15 -26.06 -18.22
C SER A 346 2.94 -25.51 -17.03
N THR A 347 2.27 -24.81 -16.08
CA THR A 347 2.91 -24.20 -14.92
C THR A 347 1.85 -23.83 -13.86
N VAL A 348 2.16 -23.97 -12.59
CA VAL A 348 1.36 -23.47 -11.45
C VAL A 348 2.05 -22.23 -10.88
N SER A 349 1.38 -21.08 -10.95
CA SER A 349 1.86 -19.83 -10.39
C SER A 349 1.45 -19.68 -8.93
N PHE A 350 2.37 -19.29 -8.06
CA PHE A 350 2.13 -19.01 -6.64
C PHE A 350 2.06 -17.51 -6.42
N ILE A 351 0.91 -17.04 -5.94
CA ILE A 351 0.59 -15.62 -5.72
C ILE A 351 0.48 -15.32 -4.23
N ASN A 352 1.29 -14.40 -3.76
CA ASN A 352 1.32 -13.92 -2.39
C ASN A 352 0.50 -12.64 -2.25
N ASP A 353 -0.66 -12.75 -1.61
CA ASP A 353 -1.54 -11.63 -1.28
C ASP A 353 -1.80 -11.59 0.24
N SER A 354 -0.77 -11.88 1.02
CA SER A 354 -0.85 -11.93 2.49
C SER A 354 -1.37 -10.64 3.12
N LYS A 355 -1.27 -9.51 2.44
CA LYS A 355 -1.82 -8.20 2.84
C LYS A 355 -3.35 -8.16 2.84
N ALA A 356 -4.04 -9.06 2.15
CA ALA A 356 -5.49 -9.18 2.17
C ALA A 356 -5.98 -9.73 3.51
N THR A 357 -6.11 -8.85 4.49
CA THR A 357 -6.49 -9.18 5.88
C THR A 357 -7.99 -9.04 6.15
N ASN A 358 -8.81 -8.92 5.13
CA ASN A 358 -10.27 -8.86 5.19
C ASN A 358 -10.89 -9.35 3.87
N ALA A 359 -12.19 -9.60 3.87
CA ALA A 359 -12.93 -10.13 2.72
C ALA A 359 -12.87 -9.16 1.50
N ASP A 360 -13.06 -7.85 1.68
CA ASP A 360 -13.02 -6.87 0.57
C ASP A 360 -11.68 -6.90 -0.19
N SER A 361 -10.57 -6.97 0.54
CA SER A 361 -9.25 -7.11 -0.09
C SER A 361 -9.09 -8.43 -0.85
N THR A 362 -9.60 -9.53 -0.29
CA THR A 362 -9.54 -10.86 -0.91
C THR A 362 -10.43 -10.95 -2.14
N ALA A 363 -11.62 -10.32 -2.17
CA ALA A 363 -12.47 -10.23 -3.35
C ALA A 363 -11.70 -9.73 -4.57
N ARG A 364 -10.87 -8.70 -4.40
CA ARG A 364 -10.03 -8.11 -5.45
C ARG A 364 -8.99 -9.07 -6.00
N ALA A 365 -8.48 -9.98 -5.16
CA ALA A 365 -7.56 -11.00 -5.60
C ALA A 365 -8.28 -12.14 -6.32
N LEU A 366 -9.43 -12.58 -5.81
CA LEU A 366 -10.22 -13.67 -6.40
C LEU A 366 -10.73 -13.31 -7.80
N VAL A 367 -11.10 -12.04 -8.04
CA VAL A 367 -11.61 -11.61 -9.36
C VAL A 367 -10.54 -11.66 -10.46
N CYS A 368 -9.26 -11.60 -10.09
CA CYS A 368 -8.15 -11.58 -11.06
C CYS A 368 -7.82 -12.98 -11.66
N HIS A 369 -8.38 -14.05 -11.11
CA HIS A 369 -8.06 -15.42 -11.52
C HIS A 369 -9.33 -16.27 -11.62
N GLU A 370 -9.36 -17.27 -12.48
CA GLU A 370 -10.59 -18.03 -12.74
C GLU A 370 -10.59 -19.42 -12.10
N ARG A 371 -9.50 -20.07 -11.89
CA ARG A 371 -9.42 -21.41 -11.33
C ARG A 371 -8.31 -21.48 -10.31
N ILE A 372 -8.68 -21.38 -9.06
CA ILE A 372 -7.78 -21.05 -7.97
C ILE A 372 -7.71 -22.21 -6.97
N VAL A 373 -6.51 -22.56 -6.51
CA VAL A 373 -6.33 -23.17 -5.18
C VAL A 373 -6.10 -22.04 -4.19
N TRP A 374 -7.02 -21.88 -3.28
CA TRP A 374 -7.05 -20.76 -2.35
C TRP A 374 -6.51 -21.15 -0.98
N ILE A 375 -5.52 -20.42 -0.46
CA ILE A 375 -5.04 -20.55 0.93
C ILE A 375 -5.63 -19.39 1.72
N ALA A 376 -6.48 -19.69 2.72
CA ALA A 376 -7.23 -18.72 3.50
C ALA A 376 -7.20 -19.02 4.99
N GLY A 377 -7.45 -17.99 5.82
CA GLY A 377 -7.58 -18.14 7.26
C GLY A 377 -6.57 -17.36 8.09
N GLY A 378 -6.68 -17.52 9.41
CA GLY A 378 -6.01 -16.74 10.45
C GLY A 378 -7.02 -16.27 11.48
N MET A 379 -6.95 -14.99 11.90
CA MET A 379 -7.94 -14.35 12.76
C MET A 379 -8.94 -13.55 11.90
N GLN A 380 -10.17 -14.04 11.79
CA GLN A 380 -11.20 -13.40 10.98
C GLN A 380 -11.65 -12.06 11.56
N LYS A 381 -12.17 -11.21 10.68
CA LYS A 381 -12.90 -9.99 11.05
C LYS A 381 -14.41 -10.26 11.03
N GLU A 382 -15.19 -9.33 11.57
CA GLU A 382 -16.65 -9.39 11.54
C GLU A 382 -17.18 -9.64 10.12
N GLY A 383 -18.13 -10.56 9.98
CA GLY A 383 -18.68 -10.97 8.68
C GLY A 383 -17.96 -12.13 7.98
N GLY A 384 -16.78 -12.56 8.44
CA GLY A 384 -16.07 -13.71 7.90
C GLY A 384 -15.81 -13.63 6.39
N ILE A 385 -16.08 -14.74 5.66
CA ILE A 385 -15.90 -14.85 4.20
C ILE A 385 -17.24 -14.96 3.43
N GLU A 386 -18.38 -14.85 4.10
CA GLU A 386 -19.69 -14.86 3.42
C GLU A 386 -19.81 -13.78 2.31
N PRO A 387 -19.26 -12.56 2.48
CA PRO A 387 -19.27 -11.56 1.41
C PRO A 387 -18.51 -11.97 0.13
N LEU A 388 -17.75 -13.06 0.17
CA LEU A 388 -17.01 -13.60 -0.97
C LEU A 388 -17.78 -14.66 -1.77
N ALA A 389 -19.01 -14.99 -1.40
CA ALA A 389 -19.77 -16.09 -2.00
C ALA A 389 -19.91 -15.99 -3.53
N GLU A 390 -20.01 -14.79 -4.09
CA GLU A 390 -20.06 -14.57 -5.54
C GLU A 390 -18.79 -15.04 -6.28
N TYR A 391 -17.64 -15.10 -5.59
CA TYR A 391 -16.36 -15.53 -6.16
C TYR A 391 -16.06 -17.01 -5.94
N PHE A 392 -16.83 -17.72 -5.10
CA PHE A 392 -16.60 -19.14 -4.80
C PHE A 392 -16.58 -20.06 -6.03
N PRO A 393 -17.36 -19.82 -7.10
CA PRO A 393 -17.25 -20.61 -8.32
C PRO A 393 -15.85 -20.60 -8.99
N ARG A 394 -14.98 -19.65 -8.63
CA ARG A 394 -13.59 -19.56 -9.12
C ARG A 394 -12.62 -20.44 -8.32
N ILE A 395 -13.05 -20.96 -7.15
CA ILE A 395 -12.21 -21.73 -6.23
C ILE A 395 -12.33 -23.21 -6.57
N ALA A 396 -11.28 -23.79 -7.13
CA ALA A 396 -11.23 -25.23 -7.40
C ALA A 396 -11.00 -26.06 -6.13
N TYR A 397 -10.26 -25.51 -5.17
CA TYR A 397 -10.02 -26.11 -3.85
C TYR A 397 -9.53 -25.05 -2.85
N ALA A 398 -9.94 -25.14 -1.59
CA ALA A 398 -9.49 -24.25 -0.54
C ALA A 398 -8.69 -24.99 0.55
N LEU A 399 -7.60 -24.37 1.02
CA LEU A 399 -6.77 -24.86 2.12
C LEU A 399 -6.83 -23.86 3.27
N LEU A 400 -7.33 -24.30 4.41
CA LEU A 400 -7.64 -23.42 5.53
C LEU A 400 -6.58 -23.51 6.62
N ILE A 401 -6.09 -22.33 7.05
CA ILE A 401 -5.05 -22.20 8.07
C ILE A 401 -5.52 -21.34 9.24
N GLY A 402 -4.85 -21.46 10.37
CA GLY A 402 -5.03 -20.58 11.52
C GLY A 402 -6.26 -20.87 12.37
N ARG A 403 -6.49 -19.96 13.31
CA ARG A 403 -7.42 -20.14 14.43
C ARG A 403 -8.88 -20.32 13.98
N ASP A 404 -9.33 -19.48 13.06
CA ASP A 404 -10.74 -19.41 12.67
C ASP A 404 -11.03 -20.23 11.39
N ALA A 405 -10.14 -21.15 11.02
CA ALA A 405 -10.33 -22.10 9.92
C ALA A 405 -11.64 -22.92 9.99
N PRO A 406 -12.14 -23.35 11.19
CA PRO A 406 -13.41 -24.04 11.29
C PRO A 406 -14.62 -23.20 10.81
N ASP A 407 -14.64 -21.89 11.07
CA ASP A 407 -15.72 -21.00 10.64
C ASP A 407 -15.72 -20.85 9.11
N PHE A 408 -14.55 -20.75 8.52
CA PHE A 408 -14.38 -20.72 7.06
C PHE A 408 -14.81 -22.03 6.42
N ALA A 409 -14.47 -23.17 7.03
CA ALA A 409 -14.90 -24.48 6.57
C ALA A 409 -16.42 -24.61 6.58
N ALA A 410 -17.09 -24.10 7.61
CA ALA A 410 -18.55 -24.09 7.69
C ALA A 410 -19.19 -23.28 6.55
N THR A 411 -18.66 -22.07 6.27
CA THR A 411 -19.11 -21.23 5.15
C THR A 411 -18.90 -21.94 3.81
N LEU A 412 -17.71 -22.47 3.57
CA LEU A 412 -17.38 -23.16 2.31
C LEU A 412 -18.20 -24.43 2.10
N THR A 413 -18.52 -25.16 3.19
CA THR A 413 -19.43 -26.32 3.14
C THR A 413 -20.83 -25.90 2.71
N ALA A 414 -21.34 -24.78 3.24
CA ALA A 414 -22.68 -24.27 2.90
C ALA A 414 -22.79 -23.85 1.42
N HIS A 415 -21.67 -23.57 0.77
CA HIS A 415 -21.59 -23.18 -0.64
C HIS A 415 -20.98 -24.28 -1.55
N ASP A 416 -20.88 -25.52 -1.08
CA ASP A 416 -20.34 -26.68 -1.84
C ASP A 416 -18.92 -26.47 -2.38
N VAL A 417 -18.08 -25.66 -1.74
CA VAL A 417 -16.69 -25.43 -2.14
C VAL A 417 -15.79 -26.51 -1.53
N PRO A 418 -15.05 -27.30 -2.34
CA PRO A 418 -14.12 -28.29 -1.83
C PRO A 418 -13.00 -27.65 -1.01
N HIS A 419 -12.76 -28.15 0.22
CA HIS A 419 -11.77 -27.57 1.11
C HIS A 419 -11.20 -28.59 2.10
N GLU A 420 -10.10 -28.19 2.76
CA GLU A 420 -9.45 -28.96 3.83
C GLU A 420 -8.86 -27.99 4.86
N ILE A 421 -8.97 -28.32 6.16
CA ILE A 421 -8.27 -27.60 7.23
C ILE A 421 -6.89 -28.21 7.40
N VAL A 422 -5.86 -27.48 7.04
CA VAL A 422 -4.44 -27.92 7.09
C VAL A 422 -3.65 -27.24 8.20
N GLY A 423 -4.18 -26.20 8.82
CA GLY A 423 -3.65 -25.56 10.03
C GLY A 423 -2.54 -24.54 9.82
N THR A 424 -1.45 -24.85 9.11
CA THR A 424 -0.31 -23.93 8.94
C THR A 424 0.11 -23.77 7.48
N LEU A 425 0.95 -22.74 7.18
CA LEU A 425 1.50 -22.55 5.83
C LEU A 425 2.42 -23.69 5.40
N GLU A 426 3.17 -24.26 6.33
CA GLU A 426 4.06 -25.40 6.08
C GLU A 426 3.32 -26.61 5.51
N GLN A 427 2.07 -26.83 5.96
CA GLN A 427 1.20 -27.87 5.45
C GLN A 427 0.43 -27.42 4.20
N ALA A 428 0.02 -26.14 4.16
CA ALA A 428 -0.79 -25.60 3.07
C ALA A 428 -0.02 -25.54 1.74
N VAL A 429 1.24 -25.10 1.72
CA VAL A 429 2.00 -24.88 0.47
C VAL A 429 2.22 -26.17 -0.32
N PRO A 430 2.71 -27.28 0.25
CA PRO A 430 2.83 -28.53 -0.52
C PRO A 430 1.45 -29.12 -0.88
N ALA A 431 0.45 -29.03 0.00
CA ALA A 431 -0.92 -29.48 -0.27
C ALA A 431 -1.56 -28.67 -1.42
N ALA A 432 -1.25 -27.36 -1.52
CA ALA A 432 -1.75 -26.50 -2.58
C ALA A 432 -1.21 -26.90 -3.95
N LEU A 433 0.09 -27.24 -4.07
CA LEU A 433 0.64 -27.77 -5.32
C LEU A 433 -0.03 -29.08 -5.72
N ALA A 434 -0.22 -30.01 -4.77
CA ALA A 434 -0.91 -31.27 -5.02
C ALA A 434 -2.37 -31.06 -5.45
N ALA A 435 -3.08 -30.12 -4.80
CA ALA A 435 -4.44 -29.74 -5.17
C ALA A 435 -4.50 -29.09 -6.56
N ALA A 436 -3.56 -28.20 -6.89
CA ALA A 436 -3.47 -27.55 -8.19
C ALA A 436 -3.26 -28.56 -9.32
N ARG A 437 -2.37 -29.53 -9.13
CA ARG A 437 -2.15 -30.65 -10.08
C ARG A 437 -3.41 -31.50 -10.25
N ARG A 438 -4.06 -31.89 -9.16
CA ARG A 438 -5.26 -32.69 -9.17
C ARG A 438 -6.45 -32.00 -9.85
N THR A 439 -6.63 -30.71 -9.60
CA THR A 439 -7.77 -29.93 -10.10
C THR A 439 -7.49 -29.26 -11.46
N GLY A 440 -6.23 -29.22 -11.91
CA GLY A 440 -5.81 -28.45 -13.08
C GLY A 440 -5.88 -26.94 -12.88
N ALA A 441 -5.80 -26.45 -11.63
CA ALA A 441 -5.79 -25.03 -11.33
C ALA A 441 -4.40 -24.41 -11.63
N PRO A 442 -4.32 -23.34 -12.46
CA PRO A 442 -3.04 -22.74 -12.81
C PRO A 442 -2.48 -21.81 -11.71
N VAL A 443 -3.27 -21.52 -10.67
CA VAL A 443 -2.92 -20.55 -9.64
C VAL A 443 -3.12 -21.12 -8.25
N VAL A 444 -2.11 -20.96 -7.40
CA VAL A 444 -2.19 -21.06 -5.94
C VAL A 444 -2.16 -19.64 -5.39
N LEU A 445 -3.21 -19.22 -4.71
CA LEU A 445 -3.38 -17.87 -4.18
C LEU A 445 -3.41 -17.90 -2.65
N LEU A 446 -2.40 -17.32 -2.00
CA LEU A 446 -2.48 -16.93 -0.59
C LEU A 446 -3.17 -15.56 -0.51
N SER A 447 -4.46 -15.51 -0.19
CA SER A 447 -5.23 -14.30 0.08
C SER A 447 -6.13 -14.55 1.28
N PRO A 448 -5.62 -14.35 2.50
CA PRO A 448 -6.14 -15.00 3.71
C PRO A 448 -7.50 -14.54 4.20
N ALA A 449 -7.98 -13.35 3.81
CA ALA A 449 -9.18 -12.69 4.35
C ALA A 449 -9.12 -12.44 5.88
N CYS A 450 -7.98 -12.67 6.52
CA CYS A 450 -7.77 -12.68 7.96
C CYS A 450 -6.52 -11.92 8.39
N ALA A 451 -6.55 -11.35 9.59
CA ALA A 451 -5.32 -10.97 10.28
C ALA A 451 -4.47 -12.24 10.60
N SER A 452 -3.15 -12.03 10.79
CA SER A 452 -2.18 -13.13 10.92
C SER A 452 -1.67 -13.35 12.35
N TRP A 453 -2.18 -12.62 13.32
CA TRP A 453 -1.62 -12.55 14.69
C TRP A 453 -1.78 -13.80 15.54
N ASP A 454 -2.47 -14.81 15.04
CA ASP A 454 -2.55 -16.14 15.64
C ASP A 454 -1.30 -16.98 15.39
N GLN A 455 -0.60 -16.79 14.28
CA GLN A 455 0.58 -17.57 13.89
C GLN A 455 1.81 -16.71 13.57
N PHE A 456 1.64 -15.41 13.31
CA PHE A 456 2.69 -14.50 12.85
C PHE A 456 2.59 -13.14 13.57
N THR A 457 3.69 -12.39 13.58
CA THR A 457 3.71 -11.03 14.14
C THR A 457 3.04 -9.99 13.24
N GLY A 458 2.83 -10.32 11.95
CA GLY A 458 2.22 -9.46 10.96
C GLY A 458 1.97 -10.19 9.64
N TYR A 459 1.23 -9.55 8.73
CA TYR A 459 0.97 -10.09 7.40
C TYR A 459 2.25 -10.21 6.55
N ASP A 460 3.22 -9.36 6.79
CA ASP A 460 4.53 -9.36 6.17
C ASP A 460 5.29 -10.65 6.49
N GLN A 461 5.40 -11.02 7.77
CA GLN A 461 6.02 -12.27 8.19
C GLN A 461 5.31 -13.50 7.59
N ARG A 462 3.96 -13.50 7.55
CA ARG A 462 3.19 -14.56 6.89
C ARG A 462 3.51 -14.66 5.40
N GLY A 463 3.58 -13.52 4.73
CA GLY A 463 3.89 -13.46 3.30
C GLY A 463 5.34 -13.84 2.98
N ASP A 464 6.31 -13.41 3.78
CA ASP A 464 7.71 -13.82 3.65
C ASP A 464 7.86 -15.33 3.84
N ARG A 465 7.16 -15.88 4.83
CA ARG A 465 7.17 -17.32 5.08
C ARG A 465 6.58 -18.12 3.92
N PHE A 466 5.47 -17.65 3.36
CA PHE A 466 4.88 -18.25 2.15
C PHE A 466 5.87 -18.24 0.98
N ALA A 467 6.52 -17.10 0.71
CA ALA A 467 7.50 -17.00 -0.38
C ALA A 467 8.69 -17.94 -0.19
N ALA A 468 9.20 -18.05 1.04
CA ALA A 468 10.29 -18.98 1.38
C ALA A 468 9.88 -20.45 1.15
N LEU A 469 8.68 -20.84 1.61
CA LEU A 469 8.17 -22.21 1.41
C LEU A 469 7.98 -22.56 -0.07
N VAL A 470 7.53 -21.59 -0.88
CA VAL A 470 7.42 -21.78 -2.35
C VAL A 470 8.79 -21.95 -2.99
N ALA A 471 9.78 -21.16 -2.58
CA ALA A 471 11.15 -21.29 -3.08
C ALA A 471 11.77 -22.65 -2.72
N ASP A 472 11.61 -23.11 -1.47
CA ASP A 472 12.06 -24.41 -1.02
C ASP A 472 11.39 -25.55 -1.82
N LEU A 473 10.08 -25.44 -2.05
CA LEU A 473 9.32 -26.42 -2.83
C LEU A 473 9.77 -26.46 -4.29
N ALA A 474 10.05 -25.31 -4.90
CA ALA A 474 10.58 -25.22 -6.27
C ALA A 474 11.98 -25.84 -6.39
N ALA A 475 12.86 -25.57 -5.42
CA ALA A 475 14.20 -26.16 -5.37
C ALA A 475 14.15 -27.69 -5.23
N ALA A 476 13.27 -28.24 -4.40
CA ALA A 476 13.07 -29.68 -4.22
C ALA A 476 12.57 -30.34 -5.51
N GLN A 477 11.67 -29.70 -6.27
CA GLN A 477 11.19 -30.23 -7.55
C GLN A 477 12.28 -30.19 -8.65
N GLY A 478 13.13 -29.15 -8.67
CA GLY A 478 14.27 -29.04 -9.58
C GLY A 478 15.37 -30.09 -9.30
N ALA A 479 15.61 -30.42 -8.03
CA ALA A 479 16.55 -31.45 -7.63
C ALA A 479 16.09 -32.86 -8.06
N VAL A 480 14.79 -33.15 -7.95
CA VAL A 480 14.20 -34.43 -8.41
C VAL A 480 14.29 -34.60 -9.94
N ALA A 481 14.14 -33.51 -10.69
CA ALA A 481 14.30 -33.53 -12.15
C ALA A 481 15.78 -33.73 -12.58
N GLY A 482 16.73 -33.30 -11.75
CA GLY A 482 18.17 -33.47 -11.97
C GLY A 482 18.67 -34.90 -11.74
N ASP A 483 18.14 -35.61 -10.76
CA ASP A 483 18.54 -37.00 -10.43
C ASP A 483 17.93 -38.04 -11.39
N GLY A 484 16.84 -37.70 -12.10
CA GLY A 484 16.23 -38.58 -13.09
C GLY A 484 16.93 -38.60 -14.49
N ALA A 485 17.88 -37.67 -14.69
CA ALA A 485 18.57 -37.52 -15.99
C ALA A 485 20.01 -38.11 -16.05
N MET A 486 20.47 -38.83 -15.01
CA MET A 486 21.78 -39.47 -15.01
C MET A 486 21.67 -41.00 -15.07
N HIS A 487 21.17 -41.56 -16.19
CA HIS A 487 21.58 -42.88 -16.65
C HIS A 487 21.58 -42.92 -18.19
N ASP A 488 22.80 -43.17 -18.65
CA ASP A 488 23.19 -43.71 -19.96
C ASP A 488 23.36 -42.73 -21.15
N THR A 489 24.58 -42.29 -21.33
CA THR A 489 25.33 -42.49 -22.59
C THR A 489 26.82 -42.28 -22.32
N GLY A 490 27.53 -43.37 -22.43
CA GLY A 490 28.98 -43.40 -22.48
C GLY A 490 29.54 -42.98 -23.84
N ARG A 491 30.79 -42.46 -23.78
CA ARG A 491 31.82 -42.35 -24.82
C ARG A 491 31.72 -41.26 -25.89
N GLY A 492 32.72 -40.41 -25.85
CA GLY A 492 33.30 -39.93 -27.09
C GLY A 492 33.86 -38.52 -27.10
N SER A 493 35.19 -38.46 -26.83
CA SER A 493 36.20 -37.58 -27.47
C SER A 493 36.20 -36.07 -27.25
N VAL A 494 37.28 -35.69 -26.64
CA VAL A 494 38.13 -34.47 -26.72
C VAL A 494 38.09 -33.74 -28.08
N VAL A 495 37.89 -32.38 -28.07
CA VAL A 495 38.74 -31.45 -28.84
C VAL A 495 38.83 -30.11 -28.11
N ARG A 496 40.07 -29.64 -27.92
CA ARG A 496 40.51 -28.31 -27.47
C ARG A 496 40.37 -27.26 -28.59
N GLY A 497 40.28 -25.99 -28.18
CA GLY A 497 40.58 -24.83 -29.03
C GLY A 497 39.81 -23.60 -28.54
N VAL A 498 40.38 -22.74 -27.71
CA VAL A 498 41.06 -21.46 -27.93
C VAL A 498 40.36 -20.57 -29.00
N VAL A 499 39.70 -19.55 -28.59
CA VAL A 499 40.02 -18.11 -28.53
C VAL A 499 38.94 -17.41 -27.72
#